data_c29d3b41f0e074a627d0510ce25af0e8
#
_entry.id   c29d3b41f0e074a627d0510ce25af0e8
#
_cell.length_a   1.000
_cell.length_b   1.000
_cell.length_c   1.000
_cell.angle_alpha   90.00
_cell.angle_beta   90.00
_cell.angle_gamma   90.00
#
_symmetry.space_group_name_H-M   'P 1'
#
loop_
_entity.id
_entity.type
_entity.pdbx_description
1 polymer ?
#
loop_
_entity_poly.entity_id
_entity_poly.type
_entity_poly.pdbx_seq_one_letter_code
_entity_poly.pdbx_strand_id
1 'polypeptide(L)'
;MCGIIRYRRNFEVGGENTMSFIFVKVDDCDLEQYKKDMQEAFQKGFEEDFGKTDEIILPEEDINRSLTTKGSVVYKAVVDNEIVGGAVVVIDEEIQRNHLDFLYVKYGTQGKGIGKKMWDEIERLHPQTKVWETCTPYFEKRNIHFYVNRCGFHIVEFWNEKNPDPNMPSDFVGDGNEGMFRFEKKM
;
A
#
# COMPACT_ATOMS: atom_id res chain seq x y z
N MET A 1 -27.39 10.27 1.65
CA MET A 1 -27.48 8.87 2.12
C MET A 1 -26.51 8.06 1.27
N CYS A 2 -25.33 7.76 1.80
CA CYS A 2 -24.29 7.03 1.07
C CYS A 2 -24.58 5.54 1.15
N GLY A 3 -24.86 4.91 0.00
CA GLY A 3 -25.25 3.49 -0.07
C GLY A 3 -24.03 2.58 0.10
N ILE A 4 -23.88 1.98 1.26
CA ILE A 4 -22.82 1.02 1.56
C ILE A 4 -23.26 -0.35 1.04
N ILE A 5 -22.66 -0.83 -0.06
CA ILE A 5 -22.70 -2.26 -0.41
C ILE A 5 -21.70 -2.95 0.52
N ARG A 6 -22.24 -3.52 1.61
CA ARG A 6 -21.43 -4.22 2.63
C ARG A 6 -21.22 -5.67 2.20
N TYR A 7 -20.01 -6.02 1.75
CA TYR A 7 -19.54 -7.40 1.81
C TYR A 7 -18.90 -7.65 3.18
N ARG A 8 -19.66 -8.24 4.11
CA ARG A 8 -19.14 -8.74 5.38
C ARG A 8 -18.58 -10.14 5.17
N ARG A 9 -17.30 -10.35 5.44
CA ARG A 9 -16.77 -11.68 5.77
C ARG A 9 -16.31 -11.67 7.23
N ASN A 10 -16.93 -12.55 8.02
CA ASN A 10 -16.48 -12.85 9.36
C ASN A 10 -15.33 -13.86 9.27
N PHE A 11 -14.16 -13.54 9.82
CA PHE A 11 -13.07 -14.49 9.98
C PHE A 11 -13.02 -14.93 11.43
N GLU A 12 -13.15 -16.24 11.67
CA GLU A 12 -12.92 -16.85 12.97
C GLU A 12 -11.43 -16.89 13.27
N VAL A 13 -10.98 -16.11 14.24
CA VAL A 13 -9.73 -16.34 14.94
C VAL A 13 -10.14 -16.96 16.28
N GLY A 14 -9.71 -18.20 16.57
CA GLY A 14 -10.16 -19.00 17.67
C GLY A 14 -10.27 -18.25 18.99
N GLY A 15 -11.51 -18.19 19.56
CA GLY A 15 -11.87 -17.55 20.82
C GLY A 15 -12.63 -16.24 20.62
N GLU A 16 -13.92 -16.32 20.71
CA GLU A 16 -14.99 -15.30 20.98
C GLU A 16 -14.70 -13.79 20.77
N ASN A 17 -14.09 -13.38 19.65
CA ASN A 17 -14.19 -12.01 19.17
C ASN A 17 -13.99 -12.02 17.63
N THR A 18 -15.10 -12.11 16.89
CA THR A 18 -15.08 -11.99 15.42
C THR A 18 -14.85 -10.53 15.05
N MET A 19 -13.58 -10.12 14.89
CA MET A 19 -13.24 -8.83 14.27
C MET A 19 -13.81 -8.81 12.85
N SER A 20 -14.74 -7.92 12.56
CA SER A 20 -15.28 -7.74 11.21
C SER A 20 -14.29 -6.95 10.37
N PHE A 21 -13.49 -7.63 9.53
CA PHE A 21 -12.62 -6.97 8.56
C PHE A 21 -13.40 -6.69 7.27
N ILE A 22 -13.38 -5.45 6.80
CA ILE A 22 -14.01 -5.00 5.55
C ILE A 22 -12.93 -4.32 4.71
N PHE A 23 -12.85 -4.67 3.42
CA PHE A 23 -11.95 -4.02 2.47
C PHE A 23 -12.75 -3.51 1.29
N VAL A 24 -12.83 -2.19 1.14
CA VAL A 24 -13.71 -1.50 0.19
C VAL A 24 -13.03 -0.27 -0.39
N LYS A 25 -13.57 0.24 -1.51
CA LYS A 25 -13.09 1.52 -2.07
C LYS A 25 -13.30 2.65 -1.07
N VAL A 26 -12.37 3.61 -1.10
CA VAL A 26 -12.48 4.85 -0.31
C VAL A 26 -13.61 5.70 -0.86
N ASP A 27 -14.42 6.27 0.02
CA ASP A 27 -15.42 7.27 -0.33
C ASP A 27 -14.80 8.68 -0.25
N ASP A 28 -15.32 9.64 -1.01
CA ASP A 28 -14.80 11.01 -1.04
C ASP A 28 -14.74 11.66 0.35
N CYS A 29 -15.71 11.35 1.22
CA CYS A 29 -15.77 11.88 2.58
C CYS A 29 -14.64 11.36 3.49
N ASP A 30 -14.03 10.23 3.17
CA ASP A 30 -12.94 9.64 3.96
C ASP A 30 -11.56 10.02 3.43
N LEU A 31 -11.47 10.56 2.20
CA LEU A 31 -10.21 10.72 1.47
C LEU A 31 -9.19 11.59 2.22
N GLU A 32 -9.62 12.69 2.82
CA GLU A 32 -8.72 13.59 3.54
C GLU A 32 -8.14 12.92 4.80
N GLN A 33 -8.96 12.18 5.56
CA GLN A 33 -8.47 11.45 6.72
C GLN A 33 -7.59 10.27 6.29
N TYR A 34 -7.94 9.60 5.20
CA TYR A 34 -7.16 8.52 4.60
C TYR A 34 -5.73 8.96 4.24
N LYS A 35 -5.58 10.14 3.59
CA LYS A 35 -4.27 10.71 3.26
C LYS A 35 -3.44 10.99 4.52
N LYS A 36 -4.04 11.59 5.54
CA LYS A 36 -3.37 11.89 6.81
C LYS A 36 -2.91 10.62 7.53
N ASP A 37 -3.79 9.61 7.61
CA ASP A 37 -3.45 8.32 8.23
C ASP A 37 -2.30 7.63 7.49
N MET A 38 -2.27 7.74 6.15
CA MET A 38 -1.18 7.22 5.31
C MET A 38 0.13 7.96 5.61
N GLN A 39 0.14 9.29 5.58
CA GLN A 39 1.33 10.10 5.88
C GLN A 39 1.87 9.79 7.29
N GLU A 40 0.99 9.73 8.29
CA GLU A 40 1.38 9.38 9.65
C GLU A 40 2.01 7.99 9.72
N ALA A 41 1.43 6.99 9.04
CA ALA A 41 1.94 5.62 9.06
C ALA A 41 3.35 5.54 8.45
N PHE A 42 3.62 6.23 7.34
CA PHE A 42 4.95 6.30 6.73
C PHE A 42 5.94 7.07 7.59
N GLN A 43 5.55 8.26 8.10
CA GLN A 43 6.40 9.07 8.98
C GLN A 43 6.80 8.28 10.23
N LYS A 44 5.84 7.68 10.92
CA LYS A 44 6.10 6.91 12.14
C LYS A 44 6.88 5.64 11.87
N GLY A 45 6.61 4.96 10.76
CA GLY A 45 7.39 3.79 10.35
C GLY A 45 8.86 4.11 10.14
N PHE A 46 9.15 5.20 9.45
CA PHE A 46 10.52 5.70 9.25
C PHE A 46 11.17 6.10 10.59
N GLU A 47 10.47 6.88 11.42
CA GLU A 47 10.99 7.35 12.70
C GLU A 47 11.31 6.20 13.68
N GLU A 48 10.57 5.09 13.62
CA GLU A 48 10.85 3.90 14.43
C GLU A 48 12.19 3.24 14.07
N ASP A 49 12.54 3.21 12.77
CA ASP A 49 13.73 2.52 12.29
C ASP A 49 14.98 3.44 12.23
N PHE A 50 14.80 4.74 11.99
CA PHE A 50 15.90 5.69 11.72
C PHE A 50 15.97 6.87 12.69
N GLY A 51 14.99 7.01 13.58
CA GLY A 51 14.90 8.13 14.52
C GLY A 51 14.07 9.29 13.99
N LYS A 52 13.80 10.26 14.87
CA LYS A 52 12.97 11.42 14.54
C LYS A 52 13.62 12.29 13.46
N THR A 53 12.82 12.78 12.55
CA THR A 53 13.20 13.69 11.48
C THR A 53 12.14 14.77 11.30
N ASP A 54 12.57 15.97 10.85
CA ASP A 54 11.69 17.05 10.43
C ASP A 54 11.34 16.95 8.93
N GLU A 55 11.92 15.98 8.21
CA GLU A 55 11.63 15.71 6.81
C GLU A 55 10.28 14.98 6.67
N ILE A 56 9.53 15.37 5.65
CA ILE A 56 8.26 14.71 5.28
C ILE A 56 8.60 13.48 4.46
N ILE A 57 8.39 12.30 5.03
CA ILE A 57 8.73 11.02 4.38
C ILE A 57 7.82 10.71 3.19
N LEU A 58 6.55 11.09 3.27
CA LEU A 58 5.59 10.92 2.17
C LEU A 58 4.88 12.25 1.91
N PRO A 59 5.37 13.06 0.93
CA PRO A 59 4.71 14.31 0.54
C PRO A 59 3.30 14.09 0.01
N GLU A 60 2.41 15.05 0.27
CA GLU A 60 1.02 14.97 -0.20
C GLU A 60 0.92 14.96 -1.72
N GLU A 61 1.85 15.63 -2.40
CA GLU A 61 1.97 15.65 -3.86
C GLU A 61 2.13 14.26 -4.45
N ASP A 62 2.95 13.41 -3.83
CA ASP A 62 3.17 12.03 -4.29
C ASP A 62 1.93 11.17 -4.07
N ILE A 63 1.23 11.36 -2.94
CA ILE A 63 -0.07 10.71 -2.71
C ILE A 63 -1.07 11.15 -3.78
N ASN A 64 -1.23 12.44 -4.00
CA ASN A 64 -2.18 12.98 -4.97
C ASN A 64 -1.86 12.52 -6.40
N ARG A 65 -0.59 12.41 -6.77
CA ARG A 65 -0.16 11.85 -8.06
C ARG A 65 -0.65 10.42 -8.22
N SER A 66 -0.41 9.57 -7.25
CA SER A 66 -0.86 8.17 -7.25
C SER A 66 -2.39 8.06 -7.31
N LEU A 67 -3.10 8.85 -6.52
CA LEU A 67 -4.57 8.87 -6.49
C LEU A 67 -5.19 9.29 -7.82
N THR A 68 -4.52 10.15 -8.59
CA THR A 68 -5.00 10.68 -9.89
C THR A 68 -4.45 9.95 -11.10
N THR A 69 -3.53 9.00 -10.93
CA THR A 69 -3.00 8.18 -12.01
C THR A 69 -4.11 7.40 -12.70
N LYS A 70 -4.06 7.35 -14.04
CA LYS A 70 -5.03 6.57 -14.82
C LYS A 70 -5.03 5.10 -14.37
N GLY A 71 -6.19 4.57 -14.04
CA GLY A 71 -6.33 3.21 -13.52
C GLY A 71 -6.16 3.09 -12.00
N SER A 72 -5.95 4.19 -11.28
CA SER A 72 -5.86 4.18 -9.82
C SER A 72 -7.17 3.72 -9.18
N VAL A 73 -7.04 2.82 -8.21
CA VAL A 73 -8.13 2.35 -7.34
C VAL A 73 -7.66 2.43 -5.90
N VAL A 74 -8.42 3.14 -5.07
CA VAL A 74 -8.09 3.42 -3.68
C VAL A 74 -8.96 2.57 -2.76
N TYR A 75 -8.34 1.80 -1.88
CA TYR A 75 -9.01 0.92 -0.93
C TYR A 75 -8.72 1.31 0.52
N LYS A 76 -9.74 1.19 1.38
CA LYS A 76 -9.62 1.28 2.84
C LYS A 76 -9.93 -0.07 3.48
N ALA A 77 -9.18 -0.40 4.51
CA ALA A 77 -9.44 -1.51 5.42
C ALA A 77 -10.14 -0.98 6.68
N VAL A 78 -11.26 -1.58 7.03
CA VAL A 78 -12.08 -1.18 8.18
C VAL A 78 -12.22 -2.38 9.12
N VAL A 79 -11.95 -2.16 10.40
CA VAL A 79 -12.17 -3.11 11.49
C VAL A 79 -12.99 -2.41 12.56
N ASP A 80 -14.09 -3.03 12.99
CA ASP A 80 -14.97 -2.50 14.03
C ASP A 80 -15.43 -1.04 13.79
N ASN A 81 -15.72 -0.70 12.52
CA ASN A 81 -16.11 0.60 11.99
C ASN A 81 -14.99 1.68 11.99
N GLU A 82 -13.74 1.34 12.26
CA GLU A 82 -12.60 2.25 12.17
C GLU A 82 -11.71 1.90 10.96
N ILE A 83 -11.20 2.91 10.26
CA ILE A 83 -10.19 2.73 9.21
C ILE A 83 -8.88 2.34 9.90
N VAL A 84 -8.35 1.17 9.54
CA VAL A 84 -7.11 0.61 10.11
C VAL A 84 -5.97 0.51 9.10
N GLY A 85 -6.20 0.92 7.88
CA GLY A 85 -5.20 0.93 6.82
C GLY A 85 -5.82 1.11 5.45
N GLY A 86 -4.99 1.06 4.42
CA GLY A 86 -5.44 1.17 3.05
C GLY A 86 -4.38 0.83 2.02
N ALA A 87 -4.80 0.83 0.76
CA ALA A 87 -3.91 0.60 -0.37
C ALA A 87 -4.34 1.43 -1.58
N VAL A 88 -3.37 1.84 -2.39
CA VAL A 88 -3.56 2.43 -3.70
C VAL A 88 -2.93 1.48 -4.71
N VAL A 89 -3.73 1.03 -5.67
CA VAL A 89 -3.28 0.19 -6.78
C VAL A 89 -3.56 0.87 -8.11
N VAL A 90 -2.71 0.67 -9.09
CA VAL A 90 -2.91 1.11 -10.48
C VAL A 90 -3.17 -0.11 -11.34
N ILE A 91 -4.32 -0.14 -11.98
CA ILE A 91 -4.79 -1.26 -12.78
C ILE A 91 -4.68 -0.93 -14.27
N ASP A 92 -3.90 -1.72 -14.98
CA ASP A 92 -3.84 -1.71 -16.44
C ASP A 92 -4.70 -2.87 -16.97
N GLU A 93 -5.90 -2.53 -17.47
CA GLU A 93 -6.86 -3.52 -17.95
C GLU A 93 -6.43 -4.20 -19.26
N GLU A 94 -5.51 -3.59 -20.02
CA GLU A 94 -5.08 -4.11 -21.32
C GLU A 94 -3.98 -5.17 -21.16
N ILE A 95 -2.90 -4.83 -20.45
CA ILE A 95 -1.75 -5.73 -20.31
C ILE A 95 -1.80 -6.58 -19.05
N GLN A 96 -2.65 -6.22 -18.08
CA GLN A 96 -2.81 -6.89 -16.79
C GLN A 96 -1.51 -6.96 -15.98
N ARG A 97 -0.68 -5.94 -16.14
CA ARG A 97 0.49 -5.66 -15.33
C ARG A 97 0.14 -4.48 -14.42
N ASN A 98 -0.17 -4.80 -13.18
CA ASN A 98 -0.74 -3.87 -12.22
C ASN A 98 0.29 -3.46 -11.17
N HIS A 99 0.16 -2.27 -10.61
CA HIS A 99 1.11 -1.75 -9.65
C HIS A 99 0.44 -1.51 -8.29
N LEU A 100 1.14 -1.86 -7.21
CA LEU A 100 0.80 -1.48 -5.84
C LEU A 100 1.64 -0.25 -5.50
N ASP A 101 1.03 0.93 -5.56
CA ASP A 101 1.68 2.20 -5.27
C ASP A 101 1.89 2.37 -3.76
N PHE A 102 0.82 2.20 -2.99
CA PHE A 102 0.85 2.34 -1.54
C PHE A 102 0.09 1.21 -0.85
N LEU A 103 0.64 0.75 0.27
CA LEU A 103 -0.05 -0.09 1.23
C LEU A 103 0.40 0.34 2.63
N TYR A 104 -0.55 0.79 3.44
CA TYR A 104 -0.25 1.19 4.80
C TYR A 104 -1.19 0.53 5.82
N VAL A 105 -0.67 0.33 7.01
CA VAL A 105 -1.46 -0.03 8.19
C VAL A 105 -1.36 1.13 9.16
N LYS A 106 -2.49 1.63 9.63
CA LYS A 106 -2.58 2.79 10.51
C LYS A 106 -1.68 2.59 11.74
N TYR A 107 -0.97 3.65 12.13
CA TYR A 107 -0.08 3.61 13.27
C TYR A 107 -0.82 3.17 14.55
N GLY A 108 -0.20 2.29 15.33
CA GLY A 108 -0.80 1.68 16.53
C GLY A 108 -1.72 0.46 16.27
N THR A 109 -2.00 0.11 15.00
CA THR A 109 -2.81 -1.08 14.66
C THR A 109 -1.99 -2.21 14.00
N GLN A 110 -0.67 -2.04 13.88
CA GLN A 110 0.24 -3.00 13.26
C GLN A 110 0.29 -4.33 14.04
N GLY A 111 0.92 -5.35 13.45
CA GLY A 111 1.17 -6.65 14.09
C GLY A 111 -0.01 -7.62 14.09
N LYS A 112 -1.20 -7.22 13.63
CA LYS A 112 -2.43 -8.04 13.60
C LYS A 112 -2.67 -8.73 12.23
N GLY A 113 -1.69 -8.72 11.35
CA GLY A 113 -1.81 -9.31 10.01
C GLY A 113 -2.68 -8.52 9.03
N ILE A 114 -3.04 -7.27 9.35
CA ILE A 114 -3.92 -6.41 8.52
C ILE A 114 -3.34 -6.22 7.13
N GLY A 115 -2.04 -5.90 7.02
CA GLY A 115 -1.38 -5.72 5.72
C GLY A 115 -1.50 -6.96 4.82
N LYS A 116 -1.31 -8.16 5.38
CA LYS A 116 -1.46 -9.41 4.62
C LYS A 116 -2.91 -9.64 4.18
N LYS A 117 -3.88 -9.35 5.05
CA LYS A 117 -5.31 -9.46 4.71
C LYS A 117 -5.69 -8.48 3.59
N MET A 118 -5.18 -7.24 3.63
CA MET A 118 -5.39 -6.27 2.54
C MET A 118 -4.80 -6.79 1.23
N TRP A 119 -3.58 -7.32 1.27
CA TRP A 119 -2.95 -7.88 0.07
C TRP A 119 -3.77 -9.05 -0.52
N ASP A 120 -4.22 -9.98 0.32
CA ASP A 120 -5.06 -11.10 -0.12
C ASP A 120 -6.38 -10.63 -0.76
N GLU A 121 -6.99 -9.58 -0.23
CA GLU A 121 -8.20 -8.99 -0.81
C GLU A 121 -7.91 -8.27 -2.14
N ILE A 122 -6.75 -7.60 -2.29
CA ILE A 122 -6.33 -6.99 -3.57
C ILE A 122 -6.22 -8.07 -4.64
N GLU A 123 -5.53 -9.18 -4.38
CA GLU A 123 -5.43 -10.29 -5.33
C GLU A 123 -6.81 -10.87 -5.68
N ARG A 124 -7.68 -11.01 -4.69
CA ARG A 124 -9.04 -11.53 -4.88
C ARG A 124 -9.91 -10.59 -5.73
N LEU A 125 -9.76 -9.28 -5.55
CA LEU A 125 -10.53 -8.26 -6.28
C LEU A 125 -10.05 -8.08 -7.72
N HIS A 126 -8.79 -8.44 -8.02
CA HIS A 126 -8.17 -8.29 -9.32
C HIS A 126 -7.65 -9.64 -9.88
N PRO A 127 -8.52 -10.64 -10.07
CA PRO A 127 -8.11 -12.02 -10.42
C PRO A 127 -7.56 -12.12 -11.85
N GLN A 128 -7.71 -11.09 -12.68
CA GLN A 128 -7.20 -11.06 -14.05
C GLN A 128 -5.73 -10.60 -14.12
N THR A 129 -5.18 -10.08 -13.03
CA THR A 129 -3.80 -9.61 -12.98
C THR A 129 -2.83 -10.74 -13.32
N LYS A 130 -1.92 -10.48 -14.25
CA LYS A 130 -0.85 -11.41 -14.62
C LYS A 130 0.41 -11.17 -13.81
N VAL A 131 0.71 -9.90 -13.53
CA VAL A 131 1.89 -9.47 -12.79
C VAL A 131 1.50 -8.30 -11.88
N TRP A 132 1.82 -8.42 -10.61
CA TRP A 132 1.86 -7.31 -9.68
C TRP A 132 3.27 -6.76 -9.57
N GLU A 133 3.40 -5.44 -9.56
CA GLU A 133 4.65 -4.73 -9.32
C GLU A 133 4.52 -3.84 -8.10
N THR A 134 5.64 -3.58 -7.43
CA THR A 134 5.76 -2.56 -6.39
C THR A 134 7.23 -2.20 -6.21
N CYS A 135 7.48 -1.08 -5.53
CA CYS A 135 8.82 -0.61 -5.21
C CYS A 135 8.92 -0.28 -3.73
N THR A 136 10.11 -0.38 -3.16
CA THR A 136 10.41 0.13 -1.82
C THR A 136 11.89 0.47 -1.70
N PRO A 137 12.28 1.47 -0.87
CA PRO A 137 13.67 1.74 -0.59
C PRO A 137 14.41 0.51 -0.07
N TYR A 138 15.67 0.34 -0.47
CA TYR A 138 16.47 -0.84 -0.12
C TYR A 138 16.72 -1.00 1.39
N PHE A 139 16.63 0.06 2.13
CA PHE A 139 16.80 0.08 3.58
C PHE A 139 15.54 -0.30 4.37
N GLU A 140 14.37 -0.29 3.71
CA GLU A 140 13.07 -0.62 4.32
C GLU A 140 12.91 -2.14 4.53
N LYS A 141 13.64 -2.68 5.49
CA LYS A 141 13.69 -4.13 5.76
C LYS A 141 12.33 -4.75 6.09
N ARG A 142 11.45 -3.99 6.76
CA ARG A 142 10.09 -4.42 7.11
C ARG A 142 9.26 -4.63 5.84
N ASN A 143 9.32 -3.69 4.90
CA ASN A 143 8.61 -3.76 3.62
C ASN A 143 9.18 -4.89 2.73
N ILE A 144 10.51 -5.01 2.65
CA ILE A 144 11.15 -6.10 1.92
C ILE A 144 10.71 -7.47 2.46
N HIS A 145 10.75 -7.66 3.79
CA HIS A 145 10.26 -8.89 4.42
C HIS A 145 8.78 -9.14 4.10
N PHE A 146 7.97 -8.12 4.17
CA PHE A 146 6.54 -8.22 3.88
C PHE A 146 6.29 -8.63 2.43
N TYR A 147 6.88 -7.95 1.45
CA TYR A 147 6.68 -8.27 0.04
C TYR A 147 7.24 -9.65 -0.31
N VAL A 148 8.47 -9.95 0.06
CA VAL A 148 9.11 -11.22 -0.30
C VAL A 148 8.52 -12.39 0.46
N ASN A 149 8.52 -12.32 1.80
CA ASN A 149 8.24 -13.50 2.62
C ASN A 149 6.76 -13.69 2.95
N ARG A 150 5.94 -12.63 2.86
CA ARG A 150 4.52 -12.69 3.21
C ARG A 150 3.59 -12.61 2.00
N CYS A 151 3.97 -11.84 0.96
CA CYS A 151 3.14 -11.63 -0.22
C CYS A 151 3.61 -12.42 -1.44
N GLY A 152 4.84 -12.96 -1.43
CA GLY A 152 5.37 -13.80 -2.50
C GLY A 152 5.89 -13.01 -3.71
N PHE A 153 6.29 -11.77 -3.51
CA PHE A 153 7.02 -11.01 -4.51
C PHE A 153 8.48 -11.44 -4.60
N HIS A 154 9.12 -11.14 -5.71
CA HIS A 154 10.53 -11.34 -5.95
C HIS A 154 11.18 -10.01 -6.29
N ILE A 155 12.38 -9.74 -5.77
CA ILE A 155 13.20 -8.61 -6.20
C ILE A 155 13.69 -8.92 -7.60
N VAL A 156 13.40 -8.04 -8.56
CA VAL A 156 13.77 -8.22 -9.96
C VAL A 156 14.74 -7.17 -10.46
N GLU A 157 14.83 -6.02 -9.77
CA GLU A 157 15.72 -4.93 -10.16
C GLU A 157 16.10 -4.09 -8.95
N PHE A 158 17.27 -3.45 -9.02
CA PHE A 158 17.73 -2.47 -8.07
C PHE A 158 18.06 -1.16 -8.80
N TRP A 159 17.21 -0.15 -8.57
CA TRP A 159 17.39 1.18 -9.12
C TRP A 159 18.27 2.03 -8.20
N ASN A 160 19.21 2.76 -8.79
CA ASN A 160 20.14 3.63 -8.10
C ASN A 160 20.76 4.62 -9.12
N GLU A 161 21.69 5.45 -8.71
CA GLU A 161 22.36 6.43 -9.59
C GLU A 161 22.96 5.82 -10.89
N LYS A 162 23.44 4.57 -10.83
CA LYS A 162 24.03 3.87 -11.99
C LYS A 162 23.02 3.13 -12.84
N ASN A 163 21.88 2.83 -12.30
CA ASN A 163 20.75 2.16 -12.97
C ASN A 163 19.44 2.86 -12.52
N PRO A 164 19.16 4.06 -13.06
CA PRO A 164 17.98 4.83 -12.65
C PRO A 164 16.68 4.17 -13.12
N ASP A 165 15.59 4.40 -12.38
CA ASP A 165 14.25 4.03 -12.82
C ASP A 165 13.90 4.76 -14.12
N PRO A 166 13.67 4.06 -15.24
CA PRO A 166 13.33 4.69 -16.51
C PRO A 166 11.98 5.42 -16.51
N ASN A 167 11.13 5.13 -15.53
CA ASN A 167 9.78 5.71 -15.40
C ASN A 167 9.67 6.73 -14.26
N MET A 168 10.78 7.06 -13.60
CA MET A 168 10.74 8.02 -12.49
C MET A 168 10.27 9.39 -12.99
N PRO A 169 9.20 9.96 -12.40
CA PRO A 169 8.76 11.29 -12.76
C PRO A 169 9.87 12.32 -12.50
N SER A 170 10.04 13.27 -13.43
CA SER A 170 11.06 14.33 -13.31
C SER A 170 10.81 15.28 -12.15
N ASP A 171 9.61 15.29 -11.60
CA ASP A 171 9.14 16.09 -10.46
C ASP A 171 8.95 15.25 -9.18
N PHE A 172 9.50 14.04 -9.15
CA PHE A 172 9.49 13.21 -7.93
C PHE A 172 10.29 13.92 -6.82
N VAL A 173 9.63 14.14 -5.68
CA VAL A 173 10.19 14.92 -4.57
C VAL A 173 11.05 14.06 -3.64
N GLY A 174 10.87 12.75 -3.63
CA GLY A 174 11.68 11.82 -2.85
C GLY A 174 13.09 11.65 -3.41
N ASP A 175 14.06 11.30 -2.56
CA ASP A 175 15.42 10.99 -3.02
C ASP A 175 15.45 9.61 -3.70
N GLY A 176 15.03 9.58 -4.97
CA GLY A 176 15.10 8.38 -5.81
C GLY A 176 16.52 7.84 -6.04
N ASN A 177 17.55 8.57 -5.62
CA ASN A 177 18.95 8.18 -5.78
C ASN A 177 19.46 7.28 -4.66
N GLU A 178 18.77 7.20 -3.53
CA GLU A 178 19.19 6.36 -2.40
C GLU A 178 19.08 4.86 -2.64
N GLY A 179 18.47 4.45 -3.74
CA GLY A 179 18.30 3.06 -4.12
C GLY A 179 16.92 2.48 -3.78
N MET A 180 16.28 1.91 -4.81
CA MET A 180 14.97 1.28 -4.73
C MET A 180 15.04 -0.14 -5.24
N PHE A 181 14.40 -1.07 -4.53
CA PHE A 181 14.12 -2.38 -5.09
C PHE A 181 12.78 -2.35 -5.84
N ARG A 182 12.79 -2.88 -7.07
CA ARG A 182 11.58 -3.22 -7.80
C ARG A 182 11.24 -4.69 -7.57
N PHE A 183 9.99 -4.94 -7.31
CA PHE A 183 9.47 -6.28 -7.04
C PHE A 183 8.44 -6.66 -8.09
N GLU A 184 8.40 -7.94 -8.43
CA GLU A 184 7.34 -8.54 -9.23
C GLU A 184 6.75 -9.77 -8.54
N LYS A 185 5.45 -9.96 -8.71
CA LYS A 185 4.76 -11.21 -8.40
C LYS A 185 3.95 -11.63 -9.62
N LYS A 186 4.29 -12.78 -10.18
CA LYS A 186 3.51 -13.44 -11.25
C LYS A 186 2.38 -14.23 -10.62
N MET A 187 1.18 -14.05 -11.19
CA MET A 187 -0.04 -14.70 -10.70
C MET A 187 -0.27 -16.04 -11.43
#